data_ded2a82416e48bcf9c064e8b584f2ed8
#
_entry.id   ded2a82416e48bcf9c064e8b584f2ed8
#
_cell.length_a   1.000
_cell.length_b   1.000
_cell.length_c   1.000
_cell.angle_alpha   90.00
_cell.angle_beta   90.00
_cell.angle_gamma   90.00
#
_symmetry.space_group_name_H-M   'P 1'
#
loop_
_entity.id
_entity.type
_entity.pdbx_description
1 polymer ?
#
loop_
_entity_poly.entity_id
_entity_poly.type
_entity_poly.pdbx_seq_one_letter_code
_entity_poly.pdbx_strand_id
1 'polypeptide(L)'
;MKKAIFIFSLIFIGFSAQAQEIETVKKKKNAKVAFKVDGICGMCKKRIEIAALKTKGVKFAIWDVKTHQINLILDERKASLNTVKQNIANVGHDVENFIATDKAYSSVHPCCKYRDSNIVLDHEGGLKKKKN
;
A
#
# COMPACT_ATOMS: atom_id res chain seq x y z
N MET A 1 -35.04 30.00 -66.73
CA MET A 1 -34.44 30.79 -65.63
C MET A 1 -35.02 30.26 -64.32
N LYS A 2 -34.30 29.38 -63.68
CA LYS A 2 -34.67 28.90 -62.32
C LYS A 2 -33.36 28.94 -61.48
N LYS A 3 -33.33 29.91 -60.59
CA LYS A 3 -32.23 30.08 -59.62
C LYS A 3 -32.35 29.04 -58.53
N ALA A 4 -31.44 28.06 -58.48
CA ALA A 4 -31.35 27.12 -57.35
C ALA A 4 -30.43 27.75 -56.28
N ILE A 5 -31.04 28.07 -55.16
CA ILE A 5 -30.31 28.56 -53.98
C ILE A 5 -29.85 27.33 -53.21
N PHE A 6 -28.54 27.04 -53.24
CA PHE A 6 -27.92 26.03 -52.37
C PHE A 6 -27.68 26.65 -51.01
N ILE A 7 -28.53 26.28 -50.06
CA ILE A 7 -28.29 26.60 -48.64
C ILE A 7 -27.25 25.59 -48.09
N PHE A 8 -26.04 26.05 -47.96
CA PHE A 8 -24.94 25.27 -47.33
C PHE A 8 -25.12 25.41 -45.82
N SER A 9 -25.76 24.43 -45.20
CA SER A 9 -25.89 24.33 -43.75
C SER A 9 -24.55 23.87 -43.18
N LEU A 10 -23.77 24.81 -42.65
CA LEU A 10 -22.55 24.56 -41.86
C LEU A 10 -22.94 23.99 -40.50
N ILE A 11 -22.84 22.67 -40.38
CA ILE A 11 -22.95 22.01 -39.08
C ILE A 11 -21.61 22.25 -38.34
N PHE A 12 -21.65 23.24 -37.46
CA PHE A 12 -20.56 23.48 -36.49
C PHE A 12 -20.65 22.38 -35.43
N ILE A 13 -19.90 21.29 -35.61
CA ILE A 13 -19.68 20.30 -34.56
C ILE A 13 -18.75 20.92 -33.54
N GLY A 14 -19.37 21.47 -32.47
CA GLY A 14 -18.64 21.95 -31.30
C GLY A 14 -17.89 20.80 -30.63
N PHE A 15 -16.61 20.72 -30.85
CA PHE A 15 -15.73 19.84 -30.11
C PHE A 15 -15.56 20.45 -28.71
N SER A 16 -16.40 20.03 -27.76
CA SER A 16 -16.24 20.34 -26.35
C SER A 16 -15.01 19.62 -25.87
N ALA A 17 -13.87 20.30 -25.87
CA ALA A 17 -12.69 19.85 -25.14
C ALA A 17 -13.04 19.84 -23.65
N GLN A 18 -13.41 18.69 -23.13
CA GLN A 18 -13.44 18.45 -21.70
C GLN A 18 -11.98 18.48 -21.20
N ALA A 19 -11.58 19.62 -20.68
CA ALA A 19 -10.37 19.72 -19.89
C ALA A 19 -10.59 18.82 -18.66
N GLN A 20 -9.98 17.65 -18.65
CA GLN A 20 -9.85 16.84 -17.44
C GLN A 20 -8.97 17.64 -16.49
N GLU A 21 -9.60 18.23 -15.48
CA GLU A 21 -8.93 18.85 -14.37
C GLU A 21 -8.13 17.74 -13.67
N ILE A 22 -6.83 17.69 -13.96
CA ILE A 22 -5.91 16.83 -13.23
C ILE A 22 -5.80 17.47 -11.85
N GLU A 23 -6.59 16.96 -10.90
CA GLU A 23 -6.41 17.29 -9.49
C GLU A 23 -4.97 16.93 -9.10
N THR A 24 -4.13 17.94 -9.02
CA THR A 24 -2.77 17.79 -8.47
C THR A 24 -2.91 17.51 -6.98
N VAL A 25 -2.93 16.23 -6.62
CA VAL A 25 -2.97 15.79 -5.22
C VAL A 25 -1.78 16.39 -4.48
N LYS A 26 -2.06 17.39 -3.64
CA LYS A 26 -1.04 18.11 -2.88
C LYS A 26 -0.34 17.16 -1.90
N LYS A 27 0.91 16.85 -2.16
CA LYS A 27 1.75 15.97 -1.33
C LYS A 27 1.95 16.54 0.07
N LYS A 28 1.60 15.76 1.10
CA LYS A 28 1.68 16.16 2.51
C LYS A 28 3.04 15.81 3.12
N LYS A 29 3.57 16.74 3.93
CA LYS A 29 4.82 16.53 4.69
C LYS A 29 4.67 15.50 5.81
N ASN A 30 3.48 15.39 6.39
CA ASN A 30 3.15 14.50 7.50
C ASN A 30 1.84 13.77 7.23
N ALA A 31 1.79 12.99 6.15
CA ALA A 31 0.65 12.14 5.87
C ALA A 31 0.57 11.02 6.90
N LYS A 32 -0.56 10.90 7.59
CA LYS A 32 -0.87 9.74 8.45
C LYS A 32 -1.49 8.67 7.56
N VAL A 33 -0.87 7.51 7.52
CA VAL A 33 -1.27 6.41 6.64
C VAL A 33 -1.36 5.12 7.45
N ALA A 34 -2.37 4.31 7.16
CA ALA A 34 -2.55 3.00 7.74
C ALA A 34 -2.93 1.99 6.64
N PHE A 35 -2.36 0.78 6.71
CA PHE A 35 -2.68 -0.32 5.82
C PHE A 35 -2.32 -1.67 6.47
N LYS A 36 -2.83 -2.76 5.88
CA LYS A 36 -2.55 -4.11 6.38
C LYS A 36 -1.23 -4.66 5.86
N VAL A 37 -0.54 -5.38 6.74
CA VAL A 37 0.69 -6.12 6.43
C VAL A 37 0.61 -7.46 7.14
N ASP A 38 0.86 -8.54 6.42
CA ASP A 38 0.79 -9.88 6.96
C ASP A 38 2.03 -10.21 7.82
N GLY A 39 1.75 -10.75 8.98
CA GLY A 39 2.72 -11.15 9.99
C GLY A 39 2.00 -11.69 11.22
N ILE A 40 2.70 -12.38 12.14
CA ILE A 40 2.07 -13.10 13.26
C ILE A 40 2.75 -12.91 14.61
N CYS A 41 3.92 -12.28 14.66
CA CYS A 41 4.70 -12.23 15.89
C CYS A 41 5.52 -10.95 16.07
N GLY A 42 6.14 -10.80 17.23
CA GLY A 42 7.02 -9.66 17.54
C GLY A 42 8.25 -9.54 16.62
N MET A 43 8.75 -10.66 16.07
CA MET A 43 9.83 -10.62 15.09
C MET A 43 9.37 -10.07 13.75
N CYS A 44 8.14 -10.43 13.31
CA CYS A 44 7.48 -9.82 12.15
C CYS A 44 7.33 -8.31 12.36
N LYS A 45 6.84 -7.90 13.53
CA LYS A 45 6.70 -6.49 13.92
C LYS A 45 8.01 -5.73 13.70
N LYS A 46 9.09 -6.19 14.30
CA LYS A 46 10.40 -5.55 14.19
C LYS A 46 10.86 -5.45 12.73
N ARG A 47 10.68 -6.51 11.94
CA ARG A 47 11.10 -6.57 10.54
C ARG A 47 10.31 -5.61 9.66
N ILE A 48 8.99 -5.57 9.83
CA ILE A 48 8.06 -4.68 9.12
C ILE A 48 8.39 -3.21 9.42
N GLU A 49 8.51 -2.87 10.70
CA GLU A 49 8.77 -1.49 11.14
C GLU A 49 10.13 -0.99 10.64
N ILE A 50 11.18 -1.81 10.71
CA ILE A 50 12.51 -1.46 10.19
C ILE A 50 12.45 -1.23 8.68
N ALA A 51 11.76 -2.09 7.92
CA ALA A 51 11.63 -1.92 6.47
C ALA A 51 10.91 -0.62 6.10
N ALA A 52 9.85 -0.29 6.82
CA ALA A 52 9.14 0.97 6.66
C ALA A 52 10.03 2.17 6.99
N LEU A 53 10.69 2.17 8.15
CA LEU A 53 11.54 3.28 8.63
C LEU A 53 12.78 3.51 7.78
N LYS A 54 13.32 2.48 7.11
CA LYS A 54 14.43 2.62 6.14
C LYS A 54 14.00 3.35 4.86
N THR A 55 12.72 3.47 4.59
CA THR A 55 12.22 4.22 3.44
C THR A 55 12.38 5.72 3.70
N LYS A 56 13.16 6.40 2.84
CA LYS A 56 13.37 7.85 2.95
C LYS A 56 12.03 8.58 2.95
N GLY A 57 11.75 9.34 4.00
CA GLY A 57 10.48 10.07 4.14
C GLY A 57 9.53 9.48 5.17
N VAL A 58 9.69 8.23 5.57
CA VAL A 58 8.98 7.65 6.71
C VAL A 58 9.62 8.17 8.00
N LYS A 59 8.80 8.80 8.84
CA LYS A 59 9.23 9.43 10.11
C LYS A 59 8.87 8.60 11.33
N PHE A 60 7.83 7.80 11.19
CA PHE A 60 7.28 6.96 12.22
C PHE A 60 6.61 5.75 11.58
N ALA A 61 6.74 4.59 12.18
CA ALA A 61 6.05 3.38 11.78
C ALA A 61 5.83 2.48 13.00
N ILE A 62 4.61 2.03 13.20
CA ILE A 62 4.25 1.04 14.21
C ILE A 62 3.28 0.04 13.61
N TRP A 63 3.58 -1.25 13.76
CA TRP A 63 2.73 -2.35 13.32
C TRP A 63 2.15 -3.08 14.53
N ASP A 64 0.85 -3.36 14.47
CA ASP A 64 0.13 -4.05 15.54
C ASP A 64 -0.06 -5.53 15.19
N VAL A 65 0.40 -6.42 16.09
CA VAL A 65 0.35 -7.87 15.91
C VAL A 65 -1.08 -8.42 15.88
N LYS A 66 -2.03 -7.75 16.54
CA LYS A 66 -3.41 -8.25 16.67
C LYS A 66 -4.26 -7.85 15.47
N THR A 67 -4.10 -6.62 15.00
CA THR A 67 -4.87 -6.07 13.88
C THR A 67 -4.19 -6.25 12.54
N HIS A 68 -2.90 -6.61 12.53
CA HIS A 68 -2.04 -6.67 11.35
C HIS A 68 -1.94 -5.33 10.60
N GLN A 69 -2.22 -4.23 11.28
CA GLN A 69 -2.20 -2.89 10.71
C GLN A 69 -0.90 -2.16 11.05
N ILE A 70 -0.27 -1.58 10.06
CA ILE A 70 0.80 -0.61 10.25
C ILE A 70 0.23 0.80 10.20
N ASN A 71 0.63 1.64 11.16
CA ASN A 71 0.36 3.07 11.17
C ASN A 71 1.68 3.79 10.99
N LEU A 72 1.76 4.73 10.06
CA LEU A 72 2.98 5.46 9.77
C LEU A 72 2.73 6.95 9.46
N ILE A 73 3.79 7.74 9.63
CA ILE A 73 3.84 9.14 9.20
C ILE A 73 4.83 9.25 8.05
N LEU A 74 4.32 9.66 6.88
CA LEU A 74 5.07 9.73 5.63
C LEU A 74 5.18 11.18 5.12
N ASP A 75 6.38 11.58 4.72
CA ASP A 75 6.58 12.75 3.87
C ASP A 75 6.41 12.34 2.39
N GLU A 76 5.21 12.53 1.86
CA GLU A 76 4.86 12.15 0.47
C GLU A 76 5.66 12.90 -0.60
N ARG A 77 6.38 13.96 -0.21
CA ARG A 77 7.27 14.70 -1.11
C ARG A 77 8.59 13.94 -1.34
N LYS A 78 8.93 13.00 -0.43
CA LYS A 78 10.20 12.24 -0.44
C LYS A 78 10.02 10.81 -0.92
N ALA A 79 8.88 10.19 -0.66
CA ALA A 79 8.55 8.85 -1.12
C ALA A 79 7.04 8.70 -1.33
N SER A 80 6.66 7.78 -2.20
CA SER A 80 5.27 7.36 -2.34
C SER A 80 4.91 6.27 -1.33
N LEU A 81 3.62 6.13 -1.03
CA LEU A 81 3.13 5.02 -0.22
C LEU A 81 3.48 3.65 -0.84
N ASN A 82 3.42 3.56 -2.17
CA ASN A 82 3.78 2.34 -2.89
C ASN A 82 5.25 1.95 -2.66
N THR A 83 6.16 2.91 -2.56
CA THR A 83 7.57 2.65 -2.23
C THR A 83 7.71 2.03 -0.84
N VAL A 84 6.96 2.51 0.15
CA VAL A 84 6.94 1.93 1.50
C VAL A 84 6.42 0.49 1.47
N LYS A 85 5.27 0.26 0.81
CA LYS A 85 4.67 -1.07 0.65
C LYS A 85 5.62 -2.05 -0.04
N GLN A 86 6.27 -1.63 -1.13
CA GLN A 86 7.25 -2.45 -1.84
C GLN A 86 8.44 -2.83 -0.96
N ASN A 87 8.96 -1.90 -0.17
CA ASN A 87 10.08 -2.18 0.74
C ASN A 87 9.72 -3.18 1.83
N ILE A 88 8.48 -3.15 2.32
CA ILE A 88 7.98 -4.15 3.27
C ILE A 88 7.82 -5.52 2.58
N ALA A 89 7.29 -5.57 1.36
CA ALA A 89 7.20 -6.80 0.59
C ALA A 89 8.59 -7.40 0.28
N ASN A 90 9.57 -6.56 -0.01
CA ASN A 90 10.95 -6.98 -0.29
C ASN A 90 11.64 -7.66 0.90
N VAL A 91 11.18 -7.44 2.12
CA VAL A 91 11.68 -8.15 3.31
C VAL A 91 10.82 -9.35 3.72
N GLY A 92 9.88 -9.76 2.86
CA GLY A 92 9.14 -11.02 2.99
C GLY A 92 7.77 -10.93 3.64
N HIS A 93 7.17 -9.74 3.73
CA HIS A 93 5.82 -9.56 4.28
C HIS A 93 4.86 -9.08 3.20
N ASP A 94 3.73 -9.80 3.04
CA ASP A 94 2.68 -9.42 2.10
C ASP A 94 1.97 -8.16 2.57
N VAL A 95 1.72 -7.28 1.63
CA VAL A 95 1.03 -6.00 1.83
C VAL A 95 -0.06 -5.88 0.78
N GLU A 96 -1.09 -5.10 1.04
CA GLU A 96 -2.12 -4.79 0.02
C GLU A 96 -1.49 -4.46 -1.34
N ASN A 97 -1.85 -5.23 -2.37
CA ASN A 97 -1.37 -5.09 -3.75
C ASN A 97 0.15 -5.34 -3.97
N PHE A 98 0.91 -5.73 -2.93
CA PHE A 98 2.33 -6.06 -3.02
C PHE A 98 2.61 -7.38 -2.30
N ILE A 99 2.75 -8.44 -3.06
CA ILE A 99 3.02 -9.76 -2.53
C ILE A 99 4.53 -9.98 -2.48
N ALA A 100 5.04 -10.42 -1.34
CA ALA A 100 6.44 -10.79 -1.18
C ALA A 100 6.79 -11.96 -2.11
N THR A 101 7.93 -11.86 -2.79
CA THR A 101 8.44 -12.98 -3.60
C THR A 101 8.74 -14.19 -2.71
N ASP A 102 8.72 -15.39 -3.26
CA ASP A 102 9.04 -16.61 -2.51
C ASP A 102 10.45 -16.56 -1.93
N LYS A 103 11.38 -15.95 -2.63
CA LYS A 103 12.75 -15.71 -2.13
C LYS A 103 12.74 -14.79 -0.91
N ALA A 104 12.02 -13.69 -0.95
CA ALA A 104 11.91 -12.77 0.18
C ALA A 104 11.18 -13.43 1.37
N TYR A 105 10.06 -14.12 1.10
CA TYR A 105 9.32 -14.87 2.11
C TYR A 105 10.15 -16.00 2.73
N SER A 106 10.96 -16.72 1.95
CA SER A 106 11.80 -17.77 2.49
C SER A 106 12.85 -17.25 3.49
N SER A 107 13.23 -15.97 3.38
CA SER A 107 14.22 -15.33 4.26
C SER A 107 13.67 -14.92 5.63
N VAL A 108 12.35 -14.94 5.87
CA VAL A 108 11.81 -14.64 7.20
C VAL A 108 12.09 -15.79 8.15
N HIS A 109 12.20 -15.46 9.46
CA HIS A 109 12.43 -16.48 10.49
C HIS A 109 11.32 -17.55 10.47
N PRO A 110 11.62 -18.81 10.80
CA PRO A 110 10.60 -19.89 10.81
C PRO A 110 9.32 -19.55 11.56
N CYS A 111 9.41 -18.87 12.72
CA CYS A 111 8.23 -18.42 13.47
C CYS A 111 7.44 -17.28 12.78
N CYS A 112 7.95 -16.69 11.72
CA CYS A 112 7.29 -15.64 10.94
C CYS A 112 6.63 -16.17 9.66
N LYS A 113 6.52 -17.47 9.48
CA LYS A 113 5.91 -18.11 8.31
C LYS A 113 4.37 -17.99 8.33
N TYR A 114 3.88 -16.76 8.20
CA TYR A 114 2.46 -16.40 8.29
C TYR A 114 1.58 -17.00 7.19
N ARG A 115 2.17 -17.54 6.10
CA ARG A 115 1.44 -18.30 5.08
C ARG A 115 1.24 -19.77 5.49
N ASP A 116 1.92 -20.25 6.54
CA ASP A 116 1.79 -21.60 7.09
C ASP A 116 0.75 -21.60 8.21
N SER A 117 -0.38 -22.27 7.99
CA SER A 117 -1.48 -22.33 8.94
C SER A 117 -1.10 -22.98 10.26
N ASN A 118 -0.17 -23.94 10.30
CA ASN A 118 0.28 -24.57 11.53
C ASN A 118 1.06 -23.59 12.41
N ILE A 119 1.92 -22.78 11.80
CA ILE A 119 2.66 -21.74 12.53
C ILE A 119 1.71 -20.67 13.07
N VAL A 120 0.72 -20.26 12.28
CA VAL A 120 -0.31 -19.29 12.73
C VAL A 120 -1.09 -19.83 13.93
N LEU A 121 -1.54 -21.07 13.88
CA LEU A 121 -2.28 -21.71 14.97
C LEU A 121 -1.46 -21.83 16.25
N ASP A 122 -0.18 -22.12 16.18
CA ASP A 122 0.72 -22.17 17.34
C ASP A 122 0.82 -20.79 18.02
N HIS A 123 0.89 -19.72 17.27
CA HIS A 123 0.89 -18.36 17.80
C HIS A 123 -0.45 -17.97 18.44
N GLU A 124 -1.57 -18.34 17.84
CA GLU A 124 -2.91 -18.12 18.39
C GLU A 124 -3.15 -18.97 19.66
N GLY A 125 -2.71 -20.23 19.66
CA GLY A 125 -2.79 -21.12 20.82
C GLY A 125 -1.97 -20.64 22.02
N GLY A 126 -0.79 -20.05 21.77
CA GLY A 126 0.05 -19.44 22.78
C GLY A 126 -0.58 -18.23 23.47
N LEU A 127 -1.40 -17.47 22.76
CA LEU A 127 -2.15 -16.35 23.32
C LEU A 127 -3.29 -16.79 24.25
N LYS A 128 -3.90 -17.95 23.98
CA LYS A 128 -4.96 -18.54 24.84
C LYS A 128 -4.42 -19.09 26.16
N LYS A 129 -3.18 -19.61 26.19
CA LYS A 129 -2.55 -20.16 27.41
C LYS A 129 -2.12 -19.10 28.44
N LYS A 130 -2.02 -17.82 28.06
CA LYS A 130 -1.67 -16.73 28.97
C LYS A 130 -2.84 -16.09 29.72
N LYS A 131 -4.06 -16.64 29.59
CA LYS A 131 -5.30 -16.13 30.22
C LYS A 131 -5.75 -16.92 31.46
N ASN A 132 -4.92 -17.83 31.99
CA ASN A 132 -5.16 -18.50 33.27
C ASN A 132 -4.23 -17.92 34.34
#